data_39ebe4718d738bd115f950063e00e3d9
#
_entry.id   39ebe4718d738bd115f950063e00e3d9
#
_cell.length_a   1.000
_cell.length_b   1.000
_cell.length_c   1.000
_cell.angle_alpha   90.00
_cell.angle_beta   90.00
_cell.angle_gamma   90.00
#
_symmetry.space_group_name_H-M   'P 1'
#
loop_
_entity.id
_entity.type
_entity.pdbx_description
1 polymer ?
#
loop_
_entity_poly.entity_id
_entity_poly.type
_entity_poly.pdbx_seq_one_letter_code
_entity_poly.pdbx_strand_id
1 'polypeptide(L)'
;VTYSGWYGIIGPPGTGKTTFLSRQVRRIVETTGTTRVLVSSLTRTAAAEIAGRDLPLPRGAVGTLHAHAFRSLERPEIFADDHVATWNDRRPEFAVSGGTAKTRDGELSAEPIADAVDAGERPGDRYLATWDLVRARRLSLDVVAENPGSKVFGRSDVLARDLARFVDEFETWKTDEGLHDFTDLISSARGLPPPGDPEVLVVDEVQDLSSLEWDLVRTWADGRTLFAVGDPWQSLYAWRGADPSLFDEFPDERLRILSRSWRVPRRIVETGLRWMRGRSNVRREIRYLPRVDDRGVPVDGSIDFDPGTTPSRVAAIVDRVEESIREGRTSMIQATAGYLLGPVLSALRSRGIPFANPWRIRRGDWNPLSSRGVSTAERFSALVAPAFSGRLWTWRDLSKWIDLLVAKDVLRHGAKETILAKSTERLADFPVASAEIRGLFRDESAVALGESMTGRGDWRSAVRDAHQWIIPRLSRRTVGTSIVFARAILERFGVGGLRDRPKVFVGTVHSFKGAEADDVHLFSELSGAAVDGIRGGHDVEETIAAVHRTFYVGMTRARSRLFVHGTSSRRDSSIYDVLRKIRNAAIPIA
;
A
#
# COMPACT_ATOMS: atom_id res chain seq x y z
N VAL A 1 21.78 -18.03 -27.18
CA VAL A 1 22.55 -17.07 -26.37
C VAL A 1 22.62 -17.64 -24.96
N THR A 2 23.81 -18.08 -24.55
CA THR A 2 24.04 -18.56 -23.19
C THR A 2 24.23 -17.33 -22.31
N TYR A 3 23.26 -17.05 -21.41
CA TYR A 3 23.43 -16.01 -20.39
C TYR A 3 24.36 -16.56 -19.30
N SER A 4 25.37 -15.79 -18.92
CA SER A 4 26.25 -16.10 -17.81
C SER A 4 26.63 -14.82 -17.06
N GLY A 5 26.55 -14.87 -15.74
CA GLY A 5 26.90 -13.75 -14.86
C GLY A 5 25.72 -12.84 -14.50
N TRP A 6 26.03 -11.67 -13.95
CA TRP A 6 25.06 -10.75 -13.37
C TRP A 6 24.76 -9.56 -14.29
N TYR A 7 23.47 -9.24 -14.44
CA TYR A 7 22.95 -8.17 -15.30
C TYR A 7 22.06 -7.22 -14.50
N GLY A 8 22.39 -5.94 -14.50
CA GLY A 8 21.57 -4.88 -13.92
C GLY A 8 20.62 -4.27 -14.96
N ILE A 9 19.37 -4.05 -14.59
CA ILE A 9 18.37 -3.37 -15.43
C ILE A 9 17.78 -2.21 -14.64
N ILE A 10 18.15 -0.99 -14.99
CA ILE A 10 17.57 0.21 -14.41
C ILE A 10 16.42 0.69 -15.29
N GLY A 11 15.25 0.88 -14.69
CA GLY A 11 14.08 1.39 -15.37
C GLY A 11 13.36 2.47 -14.57
N PRO A 12 13.49 3.75 -14.94
CA PRO A 12 12.70 4.83 -14.37
C PRO A 12 11.19 4.58 -14.38
N PRO A 13 10.38 5.41 -13.70
CA PRO A 13 8.94 5.21 -13.60
C PRO A 13 8.24 5.05 -14.96
N GLY A 14 7.41 4.01 -15.08
CA GLY A 14 6.63 3.76 -16.28
C GLY A 14 7.41 3.23 -17.49
N THR A 15 8.68 2.83 -17.35
CA THR A 15 9.47 2.28 -18.47
C THR A 15 9.18 0.81 -18.79
N GLY A 16 8.26 0.18 -18.04
CA GLY A 16 7.83 -1.19 -18.28
C GLY A 16 8.78 -2.26 -17.74
N LYS A 17 9.45 -2.02 -16.60
CA LYS A 17 10.32 -2.99 -15.92
C LYS A 17 9.72 -4.38 -15.83
N THR A 18 8.52 -4.51 -15.24
CA THR A 18 7.83 -5.80 -15.07
C THR A 18 7.50 -6.46 -16.40
N THR A 19 7.15 -5.68 -17.43
CA THR A 19 6.93 -6.20 -18.80
C THR A 19 8.22 -6.69 -19.43
N PHE A 20 9.31 -5.93 -19.25
CA PHE A 20 10.64 -6.35 -19.72
C PHE A 20 11.05 -7.66 -19.04
N LEU A 21 10.92 -7.73 -17.71
CA LEU A 21 11.22 -8.91 -16.91
C LEU A 21 10.44 -10.13 -17.42
N SER A 22 9.13 -10.02 -17.59
CA SER A 22 8.28 -11.12 -18.08
C SER A 22 8.69 -11.58 -19.48
N ARG A 23 9.03 -10.66 -20.38
CA ARG A 23 9.55 -11.00 -21.72
C ARG A 23 10.92 -11.69 -21.63
N GLN A 24 11.78 -11.24 -20.73
CA GLN A 24 13.11 -11.83 -20.55
C GLN A 24 13.01 -13.26 -20.01
N VAL A 25 12.13 -13.51 -19.03
CA VAL A 25 11.88 -14.86 -18.53
C VAL A 25 11.39 -15.79 -19.63
N ARG A 26 10.39 -15.38 -20.42
CA ARG A 26 9.91 -16.18 -21.57
C ARG A 26 11.03 -16.47 -22.55
N ARG A 27 11.81 -15.46 -22.91
CA ARG A 27 12.95 -15.62 -23.84
C ARG A 27 13.99 -16.60 -23.30
N ILE A 28 14.28 -16.58 -22.00
CA ILE A 28 15.21 -17.54 -21.37
C ILE A 28 14.66 -18.95 -21.54
N VAL A 29 13.42 -19.21 -21.17
CA VAL A 29 12.79 -20.52 -21.30
C VAL A 29 12.76 -20.99 -22.76
N GLU A 30 12.40 -20.12 -23.70
CA GLU A 30 12.35 -20.43 -25.15
C GLU A 30 13.73 -20.75 -25.73
N THR A 31 14.79 -20.02 -25.31
CA THR A 31 16.12 -20.15 -25.92
C THR A 31 16.98 -21.22 -25.28
N THR A 32 16.80 -21.47 -23.99
CA THR A 32 17.62 -22.45 -23.25
C THR A 32 16.88 -23.75 -22.94
N GLY A 33 15.56 -23.75 -23.04
CA GLY A 33 14.71 -24.89 -22.64
C GLY A 33 14.61 -25.07 -21.12
N THR A 34 15.27 -24.22 -20.31
CA THR A 34 15.23 -24.35 -18.86
C THR A 34 14.03 -23.64 -18.24
N THR A 35 13.32 -24.33 -17.37
CA THR A 35 12.30 -23.76 -16.48
C THR A 35 12.86 -23.53 -15.06
N ARG A 36 14.13 -23.77 -14.83
CA ARG A 36 14.84 -23.57 -13.55
C ARG A 36 15.17 -22.08 -13.36
N VAL A 37 14.11 -21.28 -13.30
CA VAL A 37 14.17 -19.83 -13.10
C VAL A 37 13.45 -19.49 -11.80
N LEU A 38 14.11 -18.79 -10.89
CA LEU A 38 13.52 -18.26 -9.66
C LEU A 38 13.29 -16.74 -9.83
N VAL A 39 12.05 -16.31 -9.64
CA VAL A 39 11.67 -14.89 -9.73
C VAL A 39 11.30 -14.39 -8.34
N SER A 40 12.03 -13.40 -7.86
CA SER A 40 11.80 -12.76 -6.57
C SER A 40 11.36 -11.31 -6.74
N SER A 41 10.40 -10.86 -5.93
CA SER A 41 10.02 -9.46 -5.79
C SER A 41 9.93 -9.09 -4.32
N LEU A 42 9.99 -7.79 -4.01
CA LEU A 42 9.95 -7.34 -2.62
C LEU A 42 8.57 -7.55 -1.98
N THR A 43 7.48 -7.32 -2.74
CA THR A 43 6.12 -7.37 -2.21
C THR A 43 5.30 -8.50 -2.83
N ARG A 44 4.33 -9.03 -2.06
CA ARG A 44 3.38 -10.03 -2.56
C ARG A 44 2.56 -9.53 -3.75
N THR A 45 2.15 -8.26 -3.71
CA THR A 45 1.38 -7.64 -4.80
C THR A 45 2.19 -7.61 -6.09
N ALA A 46 3.46 -7.24 -6.04
CA ALA A 46 4.34 -7.26 -7.20
C ALA A 46 4.64 -8.69 -7.68
N ALA A 47 4.89 -9.62 -6.75
CA ALA A 47 5.05 -11.04 -7.09
C ALA A 47 3.78 -11.62 -7.73
N ALA A 48 2.60 -11.30 -7.21
CA ALA A 48 1.31 -11.73 -7.79
C ALA A 48 1.05 -11.11 -9.17
N GLU A 49 1.42 -9.85 -9.38
CA GLU A 49 1.36 -9.22 -10.70
C GLU A 49 2.24 -9.94 -11.73
N ILE A 50 3.46 -10.32 -11.33
CA ILE A 50 4.38 -11.09 -12.18
C ILE A 50 3.82 -12.49 -12.45
N ALA A 51 3.33 -13.17 -11.42
CA ALA A 51 2.73 -14.51 -11.56
C ALA A 51 1.48 -14.49 -12.44
N GLY A 52 0.65 -13.46 -12.36
CA GLY A 52 -0.55 -13.26 -13.20
C GLY A 52 -0.27 -13.02 -14.69
N ARG A 53 1.01 -12.90 -15.09
CA ARG A 53 1.42 -12.71 -16.51
C ARG A 53 1.62 -14.03 -17.26
N ASP A 54 1.16 -15.15 -16.73
CA ASP A 54 1.23 -16.48 -17.34
C ASP A 54 2.65 -16.83 -17.83
N LEU A 55 3.59 -16.86 -16.89
CA LEU A 55 4.97 -17.23 -17.18
C LEU A 55 5.10 -18.76 -17.30
N PRO A 56 5.91 -19.27 -18.23
CA PRO A 56 6.14 -20.71 -18.41
C PRO A 56 7.07 -21.28 -17.31
N LEU A 57 6.69 -21.08 -16.05
CA LEU A 57 7.46 -21.45 -14.87
C LEU A 57 6.66 -22.39 -13.97
N PRO A 58 7.32 -23.28 -13.22
CA PRO A 58 6.64 -24.13 -12.26
C PRO A 58 6.00 -23.32 -11.12
N ARG A 59 4.97 -23.91 -10.50
CA ARG A 59 4.30 -23.30 -9.34
C ARG A 59 5.33 -23.06 -8.22
N GLY A 60 5.31 -21.87 -7.64
CA GLY A 60 6.23 -21.46 -6.58
C GLY A 60 7.56 -20.88 -7.07
N ALA A 61 7.85 -20.88 -8.37
CA ALA A 61 9.05 -20.20 -8.91
C ALA A 61 8.98 -18.67 -8.79
N VAL A 62 7.78 -18.10 -8.67
CA VAL A 62 7.55 -16.66 -8.46
C VAL A 62 7.10 -16.43 -7.01
N GLY A 63 7.76 -15.52 -6.31
CA GLY A 63 7.44 -15.21 -4.92
C GLY A 63 8.16 -13.98 -4.37
N THR A 64 8.07 -13.75 -3.06
CA THR A 64 8.94 -12.79 -2.38
C THR A 64 10.25 -13.47 -1.95
N LEU A 65 11.30 -12.68 -1.73
CA LEU A 65 12.58 -13.22 -1.25
C LEU A 65 12.40 -14.01 0.07
N HIS A 66 11.60 -13.46 1.00
CA HIS A 66 11.26 -14.14 2.26
C HIS A 66 10.49 -15.45 2.05
N ALA A 67 9.58 -15.51 1.07
CA ALA A 67 8.86 -16.75 0.76
C ALA A 67 9.79 -17.81 0.16
N HIS A 68 10.80 -17.41 -0.59
CA HIS A 68 11.83 -18.30 -1.09
C HIS A 68 12.75 -18.77 0.06
N ALA A 69 13.20 -17.86 0.93
CA ALA A 69 14.00 -18.18 2.11
C ALA A 69 13.27 -19.15 3.06
N PHE A 70 11.99 -18.88 3.33
CA PHE A 70 11.14 -19.76 4.14
C PHE A 70 11.06 -21.20 3.59
N ARG A 71 11.03 -21.36 2.27
CA ARG A 71 11.05 -22.70 1.63
C ARG A 71 12.42 -23.37 1.67
N SER A 72 13.51 -22.61 1.55
CA SER A 72 14.87 -23.14 1.71
C SER A 72 15.12 -23.67 3.13
N LEU A 73 14.47 -23.08 4.12
CA LEU A 73 14.51 -23.46 5.53
C LEU A 73 13.48 -24.53 5.91
N GLU A 74 12.86 -25.21 4.92
CA GLU A 74 11.86 -26.24 5.15
C GLU A 74 10.64 -25.76 5.97
N ARG A 75 10.32 -24.45 5.91
CA ARG A 75 9.17 -23.81 6.56
C ARG A 75 9.26 -23.83 8.09
N PRO A 76 10.22 -23.15 8.69
CA PRO A 76 10.38 -23.09 10.14
C PRO A 76 9.18 -22.42 10.81
N GLU A 77 9.04 -22.60 12.11
CA GLU A 77 8.06 -21.88 12.91
C GLU A 77 8.42 -20.40 13.01
N ILE A 78 7.41 -19.56 12.81
CA ILE A 78 7.60 -18.11 12.70
C ILE A 78 7.02 -17.39 13.93
N PHE A 79 7.77 -16.43 14.47
CA PHE A 79 7.27 -15.51 15.49
C PHE A 79 6.06 -14.74 14.96
N ALA A 80 4.86 -15.17 15.36
CA ALA A 80 3.56 -14.67 14.93
C ALA A 80 2.74 -14.14 16.11
N ASP A 81 1.54 -13.61 15.83
CA ASP A 81 0.65 -13.05 16.85
C ASP A 81 0.36 -14.02 18.01
N ASP A 82 0.38 -15.32 17.75
CA ASP A 82 0.13 -16.37 18.76
C ASP A 82 1.24 -16.46 19.82
N HIS A 83 2.48 -16.07 19.45
CA HIS A 83 3.64 -16.05 20.36
C HIS A 83 3.79 -14.74 21.14
N VAL A 84 3.09 -13.68 20.70
CA VAL A 84 3.18 -12.34 21.30
C VAL A 84 2.72 -12.33 22.74
N ALA A 85 1.66 -13.08 23.08
CA ALA A 85 1.16 -13.16 24.45
C ALA A 85 2.23 -13.76 25.37
N THR A 86 2.84 -14.88 24.98
CA THR A 86 3.89 -15.58 25.76
C THR A 86 5.11 -14.68 25.98
N TRP A 87 5.56 -13.96 24.92
CA TRP A 87 6.66 -13.01 25.07
C TRP A 87 6.29 -11.86 26.01
N ASN A 88 5.12 -11.26 25.85
CA ASN A 88 4.67 -10.11 26.65
C ASN A 88 4.44 -10.45 28.11
N ASP A 89 3.97 -11.64 28.42
CA ASP A 89 3.83 -12.14 29.79
C ASP A 89 5.20 -12.37 30.44
N ARG A 90 6.17 -12.85 29.66
CA ARG A 90 7.54 -13.13 30.12
C ARG A 90 8.37 -11.85 30.26
N ARG A 91 8.13 -10.84 29.40
CA ARG A 91 8.90 -9.58 29.32
C ARG A 91 7.98 -8.37 29.11
N PRO A 92 7.18 -7.99 30.12
CA PRO A 92 6.24 -6.88 30.01
C PRO A 92 6.91 -5.53 29.71
N GLU A 93 8.16 -5.33 30.17
CA GLU A 93 8.97 -4.14 29.87
C GLU A 93 9.39 -4.03 28.40
N PHE A 94 9.41 -5.16 27.70
CA PHE A 94 9.70 -5.28 26.26
C PHE A 94 8.50 -5.79 25.47
N ALA A 95 7.30 -5.57 25.96
CA ALA A 95 6.08 -6.02 25.31
C ALA A 95 5.94 -5.44 23.91
N VAL A 96 5.55 -6.30 22.94
CA VAL A 96 5.34 -5.93 21.53
C VAL A 96 3.87 -5.98 21.15
N SER A 97 3.49 -5.24 20.11
CA SER A 97 2.10 -5.13 19.65
C SER A 97 1.65 -6.29 18.76
N GLY A 98 2.58 -6.99 18.10
CA GLY A 98 2.26 -8.07 17.19
C GLY A 98 3.50 -8.86 16.78
N GLY A 99 3.28 -10.05 16.23
CA GLY A 99 4.32 -10.86 15.62
C GLY A 99 4.75 -10.31 14.26
N THR A 100 5.95 -10.69 13.83
CA THR A 100 6.54 -10.20 12.58
C THR A 100 5.91 -10.82 11.33
N ALA A 101 5.13 -11.92 11.48
CA ALA A 101 4.58 -12.66 10.36
C ALA A 101 3.24 -13.34 10.65
N LYS A 102 2.53 -13.69 9.58
CA LYS A 102 1.40 -14.64 9.60
C LYS A 102 1.63 -15.68 8.53
N THR A 103 1.44 -16.94 8.87
CA THR A 103 1.36 -18.02 7.89
C THR A 103 -0.11 -18.31 7.60
N ARG A 104 -0.46 -18.41 6.33
CA ARG A 104 -1.79 -18.85 5.89
C ARG A 104 -1.62 -19.87 4.78
N ASP A 105 -2.28 -21.03 4.93
CA ASP A 105 -2.21 -22.15 3.97
C ASP A 105 -0.76 -22.62 3.67
N GLY A 106 0.14 -22.54 4.67
CA GLY A 106 1.54 -22.93 4.54
C GLY A 106 2.39 -21.95 3.71
N GLU A 107 1.86 -20.75 3.40
CA GLU A 107 2.60 -19.67 2.76
C GLU A 107 2.78 -18.48 3.71
N LEU A 108 3.96 -17.85 3.62
CA LEU A 108 4.31 -16.70 4.42
C LEU A 108 3.45 -15.50 4.04
N SER A 109 2.68 -14.96 5.00
CA SER A 109 1.78 -13.82 4.83
C SER A 109 2.24 -12.63 5.67
N ALA A 110 3.36 -12.01 5.31
CA ALA A 110 3.69 -10.71 5.86
C ALA A 110 4.00 -9.72 4.76
N GLU A 111 3.45 -8.52 4.91
CA GLU A 111 3.98 -7.33 4.27
C GLU A 111 4.88 -6.63 5.29
N PRO A 112 5.99 -6.00 4.85
CA PRO A 112 6.77 -5.15 5.72
C PRO A 112 5.82 -4.14 6.38
N ILE A 113 5.94 -3.97 7.69
CA ILE A 113 5.10 -3.06 8.48
C ILE A 113 5.47 -1.61 8.08
N ALA A 114 5.05 -1.18 6.90
CA ALA A 114 5.26 0.19 6.43
C ALA A 114 4.41 1.21 7.19
N ASP A 115 3.38 0.77 7.93
CA ASP A 115 2.38 1.60 8.60
C ASP A 115 2.31 1.39 10.12
N ALA A 116 3.26 0.67 10.73
CA ALA A 116 3.26 0.39 12.17
C ALA A 116 3.52 1.63 13.06
N VAL A 117 3.87 2.75 12.46
CA VAL A 117 4.16 4.01 13.19
C VAL A 117 2.90 4.64 13.83
N ASP A 118 1.70 4.21 13.45
CA ASP A 118 0.43 4.80 13.92
C ASP A 118 -0.40 3.87 14.84
N ALA A 119 -0.01 2.62 15.07
CA ALA A 119 -0.65 1.74 16.04
C ALA A 119 0.02 1.94 17.41
N GLY A 120 -0.75 2.13 18.48
CA GLY A 120 -0.27 2.41 19.84
C GLY A 120 0.93 1.53 20.19
N GLU A 121 2.11 2.13 20.20
CA GLU A 121 3.39 1.43 20.36
C GLU A 121 3.51 0.89 21.78
N ARG A 122 3.72 -0.41 21.89
CA ARG A 122 4.20 -1.00 23.12
C ARG A 122 5.71 -0.75 23.27
N PRO A 123 6.25 -0.80 24.49
CA PRO A 123 7.67 -0.50 24.74
C PRO A 123 8.65 -1.29 23.88
N GLY A 124 8.34 -2.56 23.58
CA GLY A 124 9.18 -3.45 22.79
C GLY A 124 9.21 -3.16 21.30
N ASP A 125 8.16 -2.55 20.74
CA ASP A 125 8.06 -2.31 19.28
C ASP A 125 9.22 -1.49 18.74
N ARG A 126 9.68 -0.49 19.48
CA ARG A 126 10.82 0.36 19.11
C ARG A 126 12.15 -0.39 19.12
N TYR A 127 12.34 -1.30 20.09
CA TYR A 127 13.56 -2.12 20.16
C TYR A 127 13.58 -3.14 19.03
N LEU A 128 12.45 -3.82 18.78
CA LEU A 128 12.32 -4.78 17.68
C LEU A 128 12.59 -4.12 16.33
N ALA A 129 11.95 -2.98 16.05
CA ALA A 129 12.16 -2.24 14.80
C ALA A 129 13.62 -1.74 14.64
N THR A 130 14.27 -1.36 15.76
CA THR A 130 15.68 -0.94 15.74
C THR A 130 16.60 -2.14 15.50
N TRP A 131 16.35 -3.26 16.15
CA TRP A 131 17.10 -4.50 15.95
C TRP A 131 16.97 -5.02 14.51
N ASP A 132 15.78 -5.01 13.94
CA ASP A 132 15.57 -5.34 12.54
C ASP A 132 16.40 -4.45 11.60
N LEU A 133 16.49 -3.15 11.87
CA LEU A 133 17.29 -2.24 11.08
C LEU A 133 18.80 -2.49 11.22
N VAL A 134 19.27 -2.80 12.43
CA VAL A 134 20.69 -3.16 12.69
C VAL A 134 21.05 -4.39 11.86
N ARG A 135 20.25 -5.44 11.93
CA ARG A 135 20.47 -6.68 11.15
C ARG A 135 20.36 -6.45 9.64
N ALA A 136 19.34 -5.70 9.20
CA ALA A 136 19.11 -5.39 7.79
C ALA A 136 20.30 -4.65 7.15
N ARG A 137 20.95 -3.76 7.90
CA ARG A 137 22.16 -3.03 7.51
C ARG A 137 23.46 -3.81 7.76
N ARG A 138 23.39 -5.00 8.33
CA ARG A 138 24.54 -5.84 8.73
C ARG A 138 25.50 -5.12 9.69
N LEU A 139 24.97 -4.32 10.57
CA LEU A 139 25.77 -3.69 11.63
C LEU A 139 25.95 -4.66 12.80
N SER A 140 27.12 -4.62 13.45
CA SER A 140 27.31 -5.37 14.70
C SER A 140 26.65 -4.64 15.86
N LEU A 141 26.17 -5.41 16.85
CA LEU A 141 25.62 -4.83 18.07
C LEU A 141 26.71 -4.08 18.87
N ASP A 142 27.98 -4.47 18.71
CA ASP A 142 29.12 -3.82 19.38
C ASP A 142 29.27 -2.37 18.95
N VAL A 143 29.05 -2.05 17.68
CA VAL A 143 29.03 -0.64 17.19
C VAL A 143 27.96 0.19 17.90
N VAL A 144 26.85 -0.46 18.27
CA VAL A 144 25.78 0.17 19.03
C VAL A 144 26.15 0.26 20.52
N ALA A 145 26.87 -0.74 21.05
CA ALA A 145 27.26 -0.85 22.46
C ALA A 145 28.45 0.05 22.84
N GLU A 146 29.33 0.41 21.90
CA GLU A 146 30.48 1.29 22.12
C GLU A 146 30.09 2.69 22.61
N ASN A 147 28.85 3.10 22.42
CA ASN A 147 28.28 4.35 22.92
C ASN A 147 26.97 4.11 23.69
N PRO A 148 27.00 3.57 24.91
CA PRO A 148 25.79 3.15 25.63
C PRO A 148 24.80 4.29 25.95
N GLY A 149 25.21 5.53 25.88
CA GLY A 149 24.35 6.72 26.00
C GLY A 149 23.93 7.31 24.67
N SER A 150 24.41 6.76 23.56
CA SER A 150 24.05 7.26 22.22
C SER A 150 22.66 6.79 21.79
N LYS A 151 22.01 7.64 21.03
CA LYS A 151 20.72 7.34 20.39
C LYS A 151 20.97 6.48 19.15
N VAL A 152 20.37 5.31 19.11
CA VAL A 152 20.54 4.40 17.97
C VAL A 152 19.77 4.96 16.77
N PHE A 153 20.46 5.22 15.66
CA PHE A 153 19.92 5.81 14.45
C PHE A 153 19.13 7.12 14.66
N GLY A 154 19.54 7.96 15.63
CA GLY A 154 18.86 9.20 15.93
C GLY A 154 17.52 9.07 16.66
N ARG A 155 17.09 7.85 17.00
CA ARG A 155 15.90 7.63 17.84
C ARG A 155 16.18 8.08 19.26
N SER A 156 15.48 9.11 19.71
CA SER A 156 15.69 9.71 21.04
C SER A 156 15.25 8.80 22.19
N ASP A 157 14.53 7.76 21.88
CA ASP A 157 13.83 6.85 22.79
C ASP A 157 14.46 5.46 22.90
N VAL A 158 15.54 5.17 22.14
CA VAL A 158 16.25 3.88 22.17
C VAL A 158 17.69 4.10 22.61
N LEU A 159 18.02 3.67 23.83
CA LEU A 159 19.38 3.65 24.33
C LEU A 159 20.08 2.34 23.94
N ALA A 160 21.36 2.42 23.61
CA ALA A 160 22.16 1.27 23.20
C ALA A 160 22.15 0.13 24.24
N ARG A 161 22.25 0.47 25.54
CA ARG A 161 22.20 -0.51 26.63
C ARG A 161 20.88 -1.28 26.68
N ASP A 162 19.75 -0.57 26.53
CA ASP A 162 18.42 -1.19 26.64
C ASP A 162 18.13 -2.02 25.37
N LEU A 163 18.63 -1.59 24.22
CA LEU A 163 18.59 -2.39 23.00
C LEU A 163 19.41 -3.68 23.14
N ALA A 164 20.64 -3.61 23.67
CA ALA A 164 21.47 -4.79 23.87
C ALA A 164 20.79 -5.81 24.78
N ARG A 165 20.17 -5.35 25.87
CA ARG A 165 19.39 -6.22 26.77
C ARG A 165 18.18 -6.83 26.07
N PHE A 166 17.41 -6.04 25.33
CA PHE A 166 16.27 -6.54 24.56
C PHE A 166 16.72 -7.63 23.58
N VAL A 167 17.80 -7.40 22.84
CA VAL A 167 18.31 -8.34 21.83
C VAL A 167 18.73 -9.66 22.49
N ASP A 168 19.51 -9.61 23.55
CA ASP A 168 19.97 -10.81 24.28
C ASP A 168 18.78 -11.66 24.76
N GLU A 169 17.78 -11.03 25.39
CA GLU A 169 16.61 -11.72 25.92
C GLU A 169 15.66 -12.24 24.80
N PHE A 170 15.49 -11.47 23.71
CA PHE A 170 14.58 -11.82 22.62
C PHE A 170 15.17 -12.94 21.73
N GLU A 171 16.46 -12.86 21.40
CA GLU A 171 17.13 -13.88 20.59
C GLU A 171 17.27 -15.20 21.35
N THR A 172 17.59 -15.15 22.68
CA THR A 172 17.60 -16.32 23.53
C THR A 172 16.23 -16.99 23.56
N TRP A 173 15.18 -16.20 23.81
CA TRP A 173 13.81 -16.72 23.85
C TRP A 173 13.37 -17.34 22.50
N LYS A 174 13.64 -16.68 21.36
CA LYS A 174 13.34 -17.26 20.04
C LYS A 174 14.08 -18.58 19.83
N THR A 175 15.33 -18.65 20.25
CA THR A 175 16.14 -19.87 20.13
C THR A 175 15.56 -21.01 20.97
N ASP A 176 15.17 -20.72 22.22
CA ASP A 176 14.59 -21.71 23.14
C ASP A 176 13.24 -22.26 22.63
N GLU A 177 12.44 -21.41 21.99
CA GLU A 177 11.12 -21.77 21.42
C GLU A 177 11.22 -22.28 19.96
N GLY A 178 12.41 -22.30 19.35
CA GLY A 178 12.60 -22.72 17.94
C GLY A 178 12.01 -21.78 16.91
N LEU A 179 11.84 -20.50 17.25
CA LEU A 179 11.16 -19.51 16.43
C LEU A 179 12.12 -18.72 15.53
N HIS A 180 11.65 -18.39 14.35
CA HIS A 180 12.30 -17.45 13.43
C HIS A 180 11.47 -16.18 13.26
N ASP A 181 12.08 -15.01 13.27
CA ASP A 181 11.45 -13.81 12.76
C ASP A 181 11.73 -13.61 11.25
N PHE A 182 11.21 -12.52 10.68
CA PHE A 182 11.40 -12.25 9.24
C PHE A 182 12.87 -12.07 8.85
N THR A 183 13.64 -11.42 9.70
CA THR A 183 15.06 -11.16 9.44
C THR A 183 15.87 -12.44 9.58
N ASP A 184 15.49 -13.34 10.50
CA ASP A 184 16.12 -14.65 10.65
C ASP A 184 15.95 -15.52 9.41
N LEU A 185 14.80 -15.45 8.73
CA LEU A 185 14.61 -16.18 7.48
C LEU A 185 15.68 -15.83 6.44
N ILE A 186 15.99 -14.56 6.31
CA ILE A 186 16.99 -14.09 5.34
C ILE A 186 18.41 -14.49 5.79
N SER A 187 18.75 -14.27 7.06
CA SER A 187 20.08 -14.58 7.58
C SER A 187 20.39 -16.06 7.56
N SER A 188 19.44 -16.92 7.96
CA SER A 188 19.61 -18.37 8.00
C SER A 188 19.62 -19.01 6.62
N ALA A 189 18.83 -18.50 5.67
CA ALA A 189 18.80 -19.00 4.28
C ALA A 189 20.10 -18.76 3.52
N ARG A 190 20.99 -17.86 3.95
CA ARG A 190 22.30 -17.62 3.32
C ARG A 190 23.21 -18.86 3.34
N GLY A 191 23.04 -19.76 4.30
CA GLY A 191 23.78 -21.02 4.38
C GLY A 191 23.20 -22.15 3.54
N LEU A 192 22.07 -21.91 2.85
CA LEU A 192 21.32 -22.94 2.13
C LEU A 192 21.20 -22.60 0.63
N PRO A 193 21.03 -23.60 -0.23
CA PRO A 193 20.78 -23.37 -1.64
C PRO A 193 19.39 -22.73 -1.86
N PRO A 194 19.21 -21.96 -2.94
CA PRO A 194 17.90 -21.43 -3.31
C PRO A 194 16.92 -22.58 -3.64
N PRO A 195 15.61 -22.42 -3.35
CA PRO A 195 14.64 -23.50 -3.55
C PRO A 195 14.52 -23.85 -5.05
N GLY A 196 14.51 -25.16 -5.35
CA GLY A 196 14.38 -25.67 -6.72
C GLY A 196 15.66 -25.58 -7.56
N ASP A 197 16.79 -25.29 -6.95
CA ASP A 197 18.12 -25.18 -7.59
C ASP A 197 18.07 -24.47 -8.96
N PRO A 198 17.72 -23.18 -9.00
CA PRO A 198 17.55 -22.43 -10.26
C PRO A 198 18.89 -22.21 -10.97
N GLU A 199 18.86 -22.18 -12.29
CA GLU A 199 19.98 -21.72 -13.13
C GLU A 199 20.00 -20.21 -13.28
N VAL A 200 18.81 -19.60 -13.17
CA VAL A 200 18.62 -18.17 -13.36
C VAL A 200 17.83 -17.58 -12.19
N LEU A 201 18.35 -16.54 -11.58
CA LEU A 201 17.66 -15.70 -10.62
C LEU A 201 17.22 -14.39 -11.29
N VAL A 202 15.98 -14.00 -11.03
CA VAL A 202 15.44 -12.71 -11.45
C VAL A 202 14.91 -12.00 -10.21
N VAL A 203 15.45 -10.84 -9.90
CA VAL A 203 15.08 -10.08 -8.71
C VAL A 203 14.55 -8.72 -9.13
N ASP A 204 13.28 -8.44 -8.80
CA ASP A 204 12.62 -7.17 -9.08
C ASP A 204 12.67 -6.25 -7.86
N GLU A 205 12.61 -4.93 -8.09
CA GLU A 205 12.66 -3.88 -7.06
C GLU A 205 13.92 -3.94 -6.19
N VAL A 206 15.08 -4.24 -6.79
CA VAL A 206 16.37 -4.42 -6.08
C VAL A 206 16.74 -3.21 -5.22
N GLN A 207 16.38 -2.00 -5.62
CA GLN A 207 16.67 -0.77 -4.86
C GLN A 207 16.01 -0.70 -3.48
N ASP A 208 15.08 -1.60 -3.18
CA ASP A 208 14.41 -1.68 -1.90
C ASP A 208 14.92 -2.81 -1.01
N LEU A 209 15.86 -3.61 -1.50
CA LEU A 209 16.51 -4.63 -0.70
C LEU A 209 17.44 -3.98 0.33
N SER A 210 17.45 -4.55 1.53
CA SER A 210 18.47 -4.26 2.52
C SER A 210 19.80 -4.93 2.15
N SER A 211 20.89 -4.49 2.78
CA SER A 211 22.20 -5.11 2.59
C SER A 211 22.20 -6.60 2.94
N LEU A 212 21.41 -7.02 3.96
CA LEU A 212 21.25 -8.42 4.33
C LEU A 212 20.51 -9.22 3.25
N GLU A 213 19.41 -8.68 2.72
CA GLU A 213 18.63 -9.29 1.63
C GLU A 213 19.46 -9.42 0.34
N TRP A 214 20.25 -8.37 0.04
CA TRP A 214 21.16 -8.40 -1.11
C TRP A 214 22.27 -9.45 -0.97
N ASP A 215 22.81 -9.63 0.22
CA ASP A 215 23.78 -10.67 0.51
C ASP A 215 23.20 -12.07 0.23
N LEU A 216 21.95 -12.32 0.62
CA LEU A 216 21.28 -13.58 0.29
C LEU A 216 21.18 -13.75 -1.23
N VAL A 217 20.76 -12.70 -1.96
CA VAL A 217 20.69 -12.73 -3.43
C VAL A 217 22.06 -13.04 -4.03
N ARG A 218 23.14 -12.40 -3.56
CA ARG A 218 24.50 -12.63 -4.04
C ARG A 218 24.95 -14.07 -3.80
N THR A 219 24.68 -14.61 -2.60
CA THR A 219 25.01 -15.99 -2.25
C THR A 219 24.27 -16.97 -3.16
N TRP A 220 22.98 -16.75 -3.38
CA TRP A 220 22.20 -17.60 -4.26
C TRP A 220 22.54 -17.45 -5.74
N ALA A 221 23.07 -16.29 -6.16
CA ALA A 221 23.49 -16.00 -7.52
C ALA A 221 24.92 -16.49 -7.83
N ASP A 222 25.65 -16.98 -6.84
CA ASP A 222 27.01 -17.49 -7.08
C ASP A 222 26.98 -18.68 -8.04
N GLY A 223 27.77 -18.64 -9.09
CA GLY A 223 27.78 -19.63 -10.17
C GLY A 223 26.52 -19.64 -11.07
N ARG A 224 25.57 -18.70 -10.89
CA ARG A 224 24.31 -18.61 -11.65
C ARG A 224 24.16 -17.32 -12.42
N THR A 225 23.17 -17.26 -13.29
CA THR A 225 22.79 -16.01 -13.96
C THR A 225 21.86 -15.20 -13.08
N LEU A 226 22.15 -13.90 -12.90
CA LEU A 226 21.31 -12.95 -12.16
C LEU A 226 20.82 -11.83 -13.07
N PHE A 227 19.52 -11.55 -13.02
CA PHE A 227 18.90 -10.33 -13.53
C PHE A 227 18.36 -9.51 -12.37
N ALA A 228 19.02 -8.41 -12.04
CA ALA A 228 18.63 -7.46 -11.00
C ALA A 228 17.91 -6.27 -11.65
N VAL A 229 16.63 -6.10 -11.35
CA VAL A 229 15.76 -5.10 -11.98
C VAL A 229 15.30 -4.08 -10.94
N GLY A 230 15.30 -2.78 -11.27
CA GLY A 230 14.83 -1.78 -10.34
C GLY A 230 15.00 -0.33 -10.82
N ASP A 231 14.85 0.59 -9.88
CA ASP A 231 15.11 2.01 -10.08
C ASP A 231 15.67 2.64 -8.79
N PRO A 232 16.96 2.96 -8.73
CA PRO A 232 17.57 3.52 -7.52
C PRO A 232 16.88 4.79 -7.01
N TRP A 233 16.27 5.58 -7.90
CA TRP A 233 15.53 6.80 -7.52
C TRP A 233 14.14 6.52 -6.95
N GLN A 234 13.66 5.29 -7.01
CA GLN A 234 12.40 4.85 -6.40
C GLN A 234 12.58 4.08 -5.07
N SER A 235 13.77 4.09 -4.49
CA SER A 235 14.00 3.51 -3.16
C SER A 235 13.30 4.33 -2.09
N LEU A 236 12.28 3.75 -1.44
CA LEU A 236 11.47 4.39 -0.40
C LEU A 236 11.68 3.80 0.99
N TYR A 237 12.40 2.69 1.11
CA TYR A 237 12.49 1.90 2.34
C TYR A 237 13.85 2.01 3.04
N ALA A 238 14.54 3.18 2.93
CA ALA A 238 15.79 3.44 3.64
C ALA A 238 15.67 3.27 5.16
N TRP A 239 14.51 3.62 5.73
CA TRP A 239 14.18 3.40 7.13
C TRP A 239 14.13 1.91 7.54
N ARG A 240 14.01 0.99 6.58
CA ARG A 240 14.07 -0.47 6.74
C ARG A 240 15.44 -1.04 6.34
N GLY A 241 16.38 -0.20 5.97
CA GLY A 241 17.72 -0.62 5.54
C GLY A 241 17.91 -0.81 4.04
N ALA A 242 16.95 -0.38 3.21
CA ALA A 242 17.12 -0.42 1.76
C ALA A 242 18.31 0.42 1.31
N ASP A 243 19.07 -0.13 0.36
CA ASP A 243 20.29 0.49 -0.18
C ASP A 243 20.19 0.67 -1.71
N PRO A 244 19.94 1.89 -2.20
CA PRO A 244 19.86 2.14 -3.63
C PRO A 244 21.22 2.04 -4.34
N SER A 245 22.35 2.03 -3.62
CA SER A 245 23.70 1.92 -4.20
C SER A 245 24.03 0.53 -4.72
N LEU A 246 23.21 -0.49 -4.45
CA LEU A 246 23.40 -1.87 -4.93
C LEU A 246 23.57 -1.96 -6.44
N PHE A 247 23.00 -1.03 -7.21
CA PHE A 247 23.22 -0.97 -8.66
C PHE A 247 24.62 -0.53 -9.07
N ASP A 248 25.42 0.05 -8.18
CA ASP A 248 26.80 0.45 -8.45
C ASP A 248 27.75 -0.77 -8.54
N GLU A 249 27.31 -1.94 -8.08
CA GLU A 249 28.06 -3.20 -8.22
C GLU A 249 28.07 -3.74 -9.67
N PHE A 250 27.15 -3.29 -10.54
CA PHE A 250 27.08 -3.77 -11.91
C PHE A 250 27.99 -2.95 -12.83
N PRO A 251 28.91 -3.57 -13.57
CA PRO A 251 29.72 -2.87 -14.56
C PRO A 251 28.86 -2.38 -15.73
N ASP A 252 29.28 -1.32 -16.40
CA ASP A 252 28.48 -0.63 -17.42
C ASP A 252 28.09 -1.54 -18.60
N GLU A 253 28.95 -2.45 -19.01
CA GLU A 253 28.70 -3.43 -20.06
C GLU A 253 27.63 -4.47 -19.72
N ARG A 254 27.32 -4.63 -18.44
CA ARG A 254 26.27 -5.53 -17.92
C ARG A 254 25.07 -4.78 -17.35
N LEU A 255 25.03 -3.46 -17.54
CA LEU A 255 23.95 -2.62 -17.11
C LEU A 255 23.12 -2.14 -18.29
N ARG A 256 21.81 -2.33 -18.23
CA ARG A 256 20.87 -1.82 -19.23
C ARG A 256 19.93 -0.80 -18.62
N ILE A 257 19.78 0.34 -19.29
CA ILE A 257 18.82 1.37 -18.90
C ILE A 257 17.60 1.33 -19.84
N LEU A 258 16.41 1.11 -19.25
CA LEU A 258 15.13 1.25 -19.94
C LEU A 258 14.73 2.73 -19.86
N SER A 259 14.99 3.50 -20.92
CA SER A 259 14.91 4.95 -20.81
C SER A 259 13.51 5.54 -21.04
N ARG A 260 12.69 4.92 -21.91
CA ARG A 260 11.41 5.53 -22.34
C ARG A 260 10.26 5.15 -21.42
N SER A 261 9.59 6.17 -20.88
CA SER A 261 8.33 5.98 -20.13
C SER A 261 7.14 5.74 -21.07
N TRP A 262 6.24 4.85 -20.66
CA TRP A 262 4.91 4.66 -21.23
C TRP A 262 3.82 5.36 -20.42
N ARG A 263 4.23 6.01 -19.33
CA ARG A 263 3.34 6.62 -18.35
C ARG A 263 3.54 8.13 -18.29
N VAL A 264 4.76 8.58 -17.98
CA VAL A 264 5.02 9.92 -17.46
C VAL A 264 5.23 10.93 -18.58
N PRO A 265 4.48 12.05 -18.59
CA PRO A 265 4.59 13.11 -19.60
C PRO A 265 5.89 13.93 -19.45
N ARG A 266 6.21 14.69 -20.48
CA ARG A 266 7.46 15.44 -20.63
C ARG A 266 7.73 16.39 -19.47
N ARG A 267 6.81 17.27 -19.12
CA ARG A 267 7.01 18.27 -18.06
C ARG A 267 7.29 17.63 -16.70
N ILE A 268 6.66 16.50 -16.42
CA ILE A 268 6.84 15.76 -15.15
C ILE A 268 8.19 15.05 -15.16
N VAL A 269 8.60 14.42 -16.28
CA VAL A 269 9.94 13.82 -16.42
C VAL A 269 11.02 14.87 -16.20
N GLU A 270 10.95 16.00 -16.91
CA GLU A 270 11.93 17.08 -16.80
C GLU A 270 12.02 17.62 -15.37
N THR A 271 10.86 17.82 -14.71
CA THR A 271 10.84 18.29 -13.32
C THR A 271 11.45 17.25 -12.37
N GLY A 272 11.14 15.97 -12.56
CA GLY A 272 11.71 14.87 -11.78
C GLY A 272 13.24 14.76 -11.95
N LEU A 273 13.73 14.88 -13.17
CA LEU A 273 15.18 14.88 -13.45
C LEU A 273 15.89 16.07 -12.79
N ARG A 274 15.30 17.26 -12.86
CA ARG A 274 15.83 18.46 -12.18
C ARG A 274 15.80 18.32 -10.67
N TRP A 275 14.74 17.72 -10.14
CA TRP A 275 14.57 17.46 -8.71
C TRP A 275 15.63 16.51 -8.18
N MET A 276 15.98 15.46 -8.92
CA MET A 276 16.96 14.46 -8.50
C MET A 276 18.42 14.88 -8.77
N ARG A 277 18.67 15.84 -9.67
CA ARG A 277 20.02 16.26 -10.03
C ARG A 277 20.78 16.83 -8.83
N GLY A 278 21.91 16.21 -8.47
CA GLY A 278 22.77 16.60 -7.36
C GLY A 278 22.17 16.36 -5.97
N ARG A 279 21.06 15.60 -5.89
CA ARG A 279 20.36 15.27 -4.63
C ARG A 279 20.18 13.77 -4.43
N SER A 280 20.62 13.00 -5.36
CA SER A 280 20.64 11.54 -5.30
C SER A 280 22.04 11.11 -4.91
N ASN A 281 22.16 10.16 -3.99
CA ASN A 281 23.39 9.45 -3.69
C ASN A 281 23.74 8.38 -4.75
N VAL A 282 22.93 8.28 -5.81
CA VAL A 282 23.19 7.42 -6.97
C VAL A 282 24.18 8.11 -7.90
N ARG A 283 25.33 7.48 -8.12
CA ARG A 283 26.44 8.04 -8.90
C ARG A 283 26.21 8.02 -10.42
N ARG A 284 25.27 7.18 -10.92
CA ARG A 284 25.04 6.96 -12.34
C ARG A 284 24.06 7.96 -12.93
N GLU A 285 24.34 8.43 -14.15
CA GLU A 285 23.39 9.20 -14.93
C GLU A 285 22.30 8.27 -15.48
N ILE A 286 21.04 8.56 -15.10
CA ILE A 286 19.88 7.78 -15.52
C ILE A 286 19.20 8.54 -16.67
N ARG A 287 19.28 7.99 -17.88
CA ARG A 287 18.56 8.53 -19.03
C ARG A 287 17.08 8.22 -18.89
N TYR A 288 16.25 9.26 -18.83
CA TYR A 288 14.81 9.12 -18.65
C TYR A 288 14.06 9.98 -19.69
N LEU A 289 13.29 9.33 -20.55
CA LEU A 289 12.55 9.94 -21.66
C LEU A 289 11.05 9.89 -21.41
N PRO A 290 10.28 10.92 -21.80
CA PRO A 290 8.84 10.97 -21.56
C PRO A 290 8.06 9.99 -22.42
N ARG A 291 6.79 9.80 -22.05
CA ARG A 291 5.78 9.14 -22.88
C ARG A 291 5.59 9.92 -24.19
N VAL A 292 5.40 9.16 -25.26
CA VAL A 292 5.02 9.69 -26.57
C VAL A 292 3.60 9.29 -26.93
N ASP A 293 2.98 10.04 -27.82
CA ASP A 293 1.70 9.68 -28.45
C ASP A 293 1.91 8.67 -29.61
N ASP A 294 0.83 8.32 -30.30
CA ASP A 294 0.85 7.36 -31.41
C ASP A 294 1.66 7.86 -32.61
N ARG A 295 1.97 9.15 -32.67
CA ARG A 295 2.81 9.78 -33.70
C ARG A 295 4.28 9.89 -33.28
N GLY A 296 4.62 9.40 -32.09
CA GLY A 296 5.98 9.49 -31.55
C GLY A 296 6.34 10.86 -30.93
N VAL A 297 5.36 11.76 -30.79
CA VAL A 297 5.57 13.08 -30.20
C VAL A 297 5.47 13.00 -28.67
N PRO A 298 6.40 13.62 -27.92
CA PRO A 298 6.32 13.65 -26.46
C PRO A 298 5.03 14.32 -25.97
N VAL A 299 4.30 13.62 -25.09
CA VAL A 299 3.11 14.16 -24.41
C VAL A 299 3.55 15.13 -23.33
N ASP A 300 3.06 16.36 -23.34
CA ASP A 300 3.52 17.41 -22.43
C ASP A 300 3.10 17.21 -20.97
N GLY A 301 1.83 16.98 -20.73
CA GLY A 301 1.24 17.02 -19.40
C GLY A 301 1.22 18.42 -18.77
N SER A 302 0.73 18.52 -17.54
CA SER A 302 0.78 19.79 -16.80
C SER A 302 1.27 19.61 -15.38
N ILE A 303 1.84 20.70 -14.82
CA ILE A 303 2.20 20.81 -13.40
C ILE A 303 1.67 22.13 -12.88
N ASP A 304 0.77 22.06 -11.91
CA ASP A 304 0.15 23.20 -11.28
C ASP A 304 0.58 23.29 -9.80
N PHE A 305 0.87 24.51 -9.35
CA PHE A 305 1.31 24.79 -7.99
C PHE A 305 0.27 25.59 -7.23
N ASP A 306 -0.14 25.06 -6.09
CA ASP A 306 -1.18 25.61 -5.23
C ASP A 306 -0.61 25.93 -3.84
N PRO A 307 -0.43 27.20 -3.47
CA PRO A 307 0.36 27.57 -2.29
C PRO A 307 -0.42 27.41 -0.96
N GLY A 308 -0.55 26.19 -0.43
CA GLY A 308 -1.01 25.91 0.94
C GLY A 308 -2.38 25.24 1.07
N THR A 309 -2.69 24.71 2.27
CA THR A 309 -3.87 23.90 2.60
C THR A 309 -4.81 24.62 3.57
N THR A 310 -5.31 25.80 3.22
CA THR A 310 -6.41 26.43 3.96
C THR A 310 -7.73 25.71 3.66
N PRO A 311 -8.78 25.80 4.52
CA PRO A 311 -10.08 25.17 4.26
C PRO A 311 -10.66 25.48 2.88
N SER A 312 -10.52 26.72 2.40
CA SER A 312 -10.95 27.13 1.05
C SER A 312 -10.19 26.39 -0.07
N ARG A 313 -8.92 26.02 0.17
CA ARG A 313 -8.08 25.31 -0.79
C ARG A 313 -8.32 23.81 -0.79
N VAL A 314 -8.62 23.22 0.37
CA VAL A 314 -9.11 21.84 0.42
C VAL A 314 -10.37 21.70 -0.42
N ALA A 315 -11.29 22.68 -0.36
CA ALA A 315 -12.46 22.72 -1.23
C ALA A 315 -12.06 22.76 -2.72
N ALA A 316 -11.10 23.61 -3.10
CA ALA A 316 -10.61 23.69 -4.48
C ALA A 316 -9.93 22.40 -4.97
N ILE A 317 -9.21 21.67 -4.09
CA ILE A 317 -8.67 20.34 -4.41
C ILE A 317 -9.81 19.39 -4.76
N VAL A 318 -10.85 19.36 -3.92
CA VAL A 318 -12.01 18.49 -4.13
C VAL A 318 -12.78 18.88 -5.40
N ASP A 319 -12.89 20.18 -5.71
CA ASP A 319 -13.49 20.66 -6.97
C ASP A 319 -12.74 20.11 -8.21
N ARG A 320 -11.40 20.12 -8.18
CA ARG A 320 -10.58 19.52 -9.25
C ARG A 320 -10.73 17.99 -9.35
N VAL A 321 -10.86 17.31 -8.20
CA VAL A 321 -11.16 15.87 -8.16
C VAL A 321 -12.53 15.59 -8.80
N GLU A 322 -13.54 16.42 -8.53
CA GLU A 322 -14.86 16.31 -9.16
C GLU A 322 -14.83 16.56 -10.67
N GLU A 323 -14.01 17.50 -11.11
CA GLU A 323 -13.77 17.74 -12.53
C GLU A 323 -13.15 16.50 -13.20
N SER A 324 -12.11 15.91 -12.57
CA SER A 324 -11.47 14.68 -13.05
C SER A 324 -12.48 13.53 -13.19
N ILE A 325 -13.36 13.35 -12.18
CA ILE A 325 -14.41 12.33 -12.22
C ILE A 325 -15.36 12.56 -13.38
N ARG A 326 -15.81 13.83 -13.60
CA ARG A 326 -16.71 14.18 -14.72
C ARG A 326 -16.08 13.92 -16.09
N GLU A 327 -14.76 14.10 -16.19
CA GLU A 327 -13.99 13.83 -17.40
C GLU A 327 -13.60 12.34 -17.53
N GLY A 328 -14.07 11.48 -16.64
CA GLY A 328 -13.80 10.04 -16.67
C GLY A 328 -12.42 9.65 -16.18
N ARG A 329 -11.61 10.58 -15.67
CA ARG A 329 -10.24 10.39 -15.21
C ARG A 329 -10.17 9.89 -13.76
N THR A 330 -9.03 9.28 -13.45
CA THR A 330 -8.66 8.85 -12.10
C THR A 330 -7.88 9.96 -11.38
N SER A 331 -8.11 10.13 -10.09
CA SER A 331 -7.38 11.07 -9.24
C SER A 331 -6.68 10.33 -8.10
N MET A 332 -5.44 10.68 -7.82
CA MET A 332 -4.66 10.15 -6.70
C MET A 332 -4.23 11.29 -5.78
N ILE A 333 -4.62 11.22 -4.52
CA ILE A 333 -4.30 12.22 -3.50
C ILE A 333 -3.30 11.59 -2.56
N GLN A 334 -2.10 12.18 -2.46
CA GLN A 334 -1.00 11.57 -1.72
C GLN A 334 -0.22 12.58 -0.88
N ALA A 335 0.24 12.12 0.29
CA ALA A 335 1.07 12.85 1.21
C ALA A 335 2.23 11.98 1.70
N THR A 336 3.20 12.57 2.39
CA THR A 336 4.32 11.86 3.00
C THR A 336 3.91 11.05 4.24
N ALA A 337 2.83 11.47 4.92
CA ALA A 337 2.26 10.77 6.08
C ALA A 337 0.71 10.77 6.05
N GLY A 338 0.10 9.75 6.65
CA GLY A 338 -1.36 9.55 6.62
C GLY A 338 -2.15 10.64 7.34
N TYR A 339 -1.64 11.17 8.45
CA TYR A 339 -2.31 12.21 9.23
C TYR A 339 -2.47 13.54 8.46
N LEU A 340 -1.63 13.79 7.46
CA LEU A 340 -1.72 14.98 6.60
C LEU A 340 -2.95 14.98 5.67
N LEU A 341 -3.55 13.81 5.47
CA LEU A 341 -4.71 13.64 4.58
C LEU A 341 -6.06 13.92 5.25
N GLY A 342 -6.09 14.05 6.58
CA GLY A 342 -7.32 14.22 7.36
C GLY A 342 -8.30 15.25 6.81
N PRO A 343 -7.88 16.49 6.53
CA PRO A 343 -8.76 17.55 5.98
C PRO A 343 -9.39 17.16 4.64
N VAL A 344 -8.62 16.55 3.74
CA VAL A 344 -9.12 16.11 2.42
C VAL A 344 -10.07 14.94 2.54
N LEU A 345 -9.75 13.95 3.39
CA LEU A 345 -10.65 12.82 3.67
C LEU A 345 -12.01 13.30 4.20
N SER A 346 -12.00 14.29 5.11
CA SER A 346 -13.21 14.90 5.63
C SER A 346 -14.01 15.60 4.52
N ALA A 347 -13.36 16.35 3.66
CA ALA A 347 -14.00 17.06 2.55
C ALA A 347 -14.57 16.11 1.48
N LEU A 348 -13.86 15.02 1.14
CA LEU A 348 -14.37 13.98 0.25
C LEU A 348 -15.62 13.31 0.81
N ARG A 349 -15.61 12.98 2.13
CA ARG A 349 -16.77 12.40 2.80
C ARG A 349 -17.97 13.36 2.81
N SER A 350 -17.75 14.63 3.17
CA SER A 350 -18.83 15.61 3.23
C SER A 350 -19.48 15.88 1.88
N ARG A 351 -18.71 15.76 0.80
CA ARG A 351 -19.22 15.90 -0.57
C ARG A 351 -19.71 14.60 -1.20
N GLY A 352 -19.69 13.49 -0.48
CA GLY A 352 -20.14 12.20 -1.00
C GLY A 352 -19.32 11.70 -2.20
N ILE A 353 -18.01 11.97 -2.23
CA ILE A 353 -17.12 11.51 -3.29
C ILE A 353 -16.53 10.15 -2.89
N PRO A 354 -16.81 9.05 -3.61
CA PRO A 354 -16.27 7.76 -3.28
C PRO A 354 -14.75 7.72 -3.48
N PHE A 355 -14.04 7.20 -2.48
CA PHE A 355 -12.60 7.00 -2.53
C PHE A 355 -12.18 5.70 -1.86
N ALA A 356 -11.02 5.19 -2.24
CA ALA A 356 -10.43 3.98 -1.67
C ALA A 356 -8.91 3.98 -1.77
N ASN A 357 -8.26 3.09 -1.03
CA ASN A 357 -6.89 2.69 -1.25
C ASN A 357 -6.85 1.16 -1.43
N PRO A 358 -6.91 0.65 -2.67
CA PRO A 358 -6.94 -0.78 -2.93
C PRO A 358 -5.63 -1.49 -2.57
N TRP A 359 -4.55 -0.75 -2.34
CA TRP A 359 -3.25 -1.30 -1.91
C TRP A 359 -3.11 -1.36 -0.38
N ARG A 360 -4.05 -0.74 0.37
CA ARG A 360 -4.10 -0.71 1.85
C ARG A 360 -5.53 -0.96 2.34
N ILE A 361 -6.12 -2.07 1.95
CA ILE A 361 -7.53 -2.41 2.22
C ILE A 361 -7.86 -2.41 3.72
N ARG A 362 -6.90 -2.76 4.58
CA ARG A 362 -7.10 -2.82 6.04
C ARG A 362 -7.18 -1.44 6.70
N ARG A 363 -6.80 -0.37 6.02
CA ARG A 363 -6.84 0.99 6.54
C ARG A 363 -8.23 1.58 6.35
N GLY A 364 -9.05 1.52 7.40
CA GLY A 364 -10.46 1.88 7.35
C GLY A 364 -10.74 3.36 7.08
N ASP A 365 -9.84 4.27 7.48
CA ASP A 365 -9.93 5.71 7.18
C ASP A 365 -9.76 6.02 5.68
N TRP A 366 -8.99 5.21 4.97
CA TRP A 366 -8.80 5.28 3.51
C TRP A 366 -9.79 4.42 2.72
N ASN A 367 -10.48 3.53 3.40
CA ASN A 367 -11.49 2.62 2.84
C ASN A 367 -12.77 2.62 3.67
N PRO A 368 -13.45 3.79 3.79
CA PRO A 368 -14.53 3.98 4.77
C PRO A 368 -15.77 3.12 4.54
N LEU A 369 -15.91 2.56 3.34
CA LEU A 369 -17.03 1.69 2.98
C LEU A 369 -16.67 0.20 3.08
N SER A 370 -15.38 -0.13 3.24
CA SER A 370 -14.92 -1.52 3.33
C SER A 370 -15.12 -2.08 4.73
N SER A 371 -15.42 -3.39 4.81
CA SER A 371 -15.47 -4.15 6.06
C SER A 371 -14.98 -5.58 5.83
N ARG A 372 -14.71 -6.33 6.90
CA ARG A 372 -14.47 -7.77 6.78
C ARG A 372 -15.76 -8.47 6.32
N GLY A 373 -15.75 -9.11 5.17
CA GLY A 373 -16.92 -9.73 4.54
C GLY A 373 -17.73 -8.74 3.72
N VAL A 374 -19.05 -8.67 3.93
CA VAL A 374 -19.95 -7.75 3.21
C VAL A 374 -19.62 -6.31 3.58
N SER A 375 -19.34 -5.47 2.59
CA SER A 375 -18.96 -4.06 2.81
C SER A 375 -20.14 -3.21 3.31
N THR A 376 -19.83 -2.06 3.96
CA THR A 376 -20.88 -1.11 4.36
C THR A 376 -21.66 -0.59 3.15
N ALA A 377 -20.98 -0.41 2.02
CA ALA A 377 -21.61 -0.04 0.74
C ALA A 377 -22.64 -1.07 0.29
N GLU A 378 -22.27 -2.37 0.30
CA GLU A 378 -23.19 -3.46 -0.06
C GLU A 378 -24.35 -3.59 0.93
N ARG A 379 -24.10 -3.45 2.23
CA ARG A 379 -25.13 -3.50 3.27
C ARG A 379 -26.15 -2.36 3.08
N PHE A 380 -25.67 -1.13 2.89
CA PHE A 380 -26.56 0.01 2.69
C PHE A 380 -27.26 -0.04 1.33
N SER A 381 -26.60 -0.48 0.28
CA SER A 381 -27.22 -0.73 -1.02
C SER A 381 -28.34 -1.78 -0.94
N ALA A 382 -28.16 -2.84 -0.16
CA ALA A 382 -29.17 -3.85 0.07
C ALA A 382 -30.37 -3.30 0.87
N LEU A 383 -30.14 -2.45 1.88
CA LEU A 383 -31.21 -1.78 2.62
C LEU A 383 -32.10 -0.94 1.70
N VAL A 384 -31.50 -0.16 0.79
CA VAL A 384 -32.24 0.74 -0.11
C VAL A 384 -32.61 0.11 -1.45
N ALA A 385 -32.37 -1.18 -1.63
CA ALA A 385 -32.68 -1.91 -2.88
C ALA A 385 -34.12 -1.73 -3.36
N PRO A 386 -35.16 -1.70 -2.48
CA PRO A 386 -36.54 -1.47 -2.90
C PRO A 386 -36.75 -0.14 -3.65
N ALA A 387 -36.03 0.90 -3.30
CA ALA A 387 -36.14 2.22 -3.96
C ALA A 387 -35.68 2.21 -5.45
N PHE A 388 -34.87 1.23 -5.83
CA PHE A 388 -34.32 1.12 -7.18
C PHE A 388 -34.91 -0.04 -7.98
N SER A 389 -35.41 -1.09 -7.30
CA SER A 389 -35.97 -2.28 -7.93
C SER A 389 -37.47 -2.23 -8.08
N GLY A 390 -38.15 -1.34 -7.35
CA GLY A 390 -39.62 -1.29 -7.28
C GLY A 390 -40.29 -2.49 -6.61
N ARG A 391 -39.51 -3.33 -5.91
CA ARG A 391 -39.97 -4.53 -5.20
C ARG A 391 -39.34 -4.60 -3.80
N LEU A 392 -40.01 -5.29 -2.87
CA LEU A 392 -39.49 -5.47 -1.53
C LEU A 392 -38.14 -6.23 -1.53
N TRP A 393 -37.47 -6.21 -0.39
CA TRP A 393 -36.21 -6.93 -0.21
C TRP A 393 -36.32 -8.41 -0.54
N THR A 394 -35.25 -8.93 -1.10
CA THR A 394 -35.03 -10.36 -1.20
C THR A 394 -34.45 -10.91 0.11
N TRP A 395 -34.44 -12.23 0.28
CA TRP A 395 -33.77 -12.86 1.43
C TRP A 395 -32.28 -12.53 1.47
N ARG A 396 -31.66 -12.43 0.30
CA ARG A 396 -30.25 -12.03 0.15
C ARG A 396 -30.03 -10.56 0.52
N ASP A 397 -30.94 -9.67 0.22
CA ASP A 397 -30.86 -8.28 0.67
C ASP A 397 -30.98 -8.18 2.19
N LEU A 398 -31.99 -8.84 2.75
CA LEU A 398 -32.19 -8.89 4.20
C LEU A 398 -30.95 -9.41 4.93
N SER A 399 -30.37 -10.53 4.47
CA SER A 399 -29.18 -11.12 5.12
C SER A 399 -27.97 -10.18 5.14
N LYS A 400 -27.83 -9.27 4.17
CA LYS A 400 -26.75 -8.31 4.12
C LYS A 400 -26.90 -7.19 5.14
N TRP A 401 -28.07 -6.58 5.26
CA TRP A 401 -28.18 -5.36 6.05
C TRP A 401 -28.67 -5.57 7.49
N ILE A 402 -29.30 -6.70 7.84
CA ILE A 402 -29.73 -6.97 9.21
C ILE A 402 -28.57 -7.00 10.22
N ASP A 403 -27.36 -7.33 9.77
CA ASP A 403 -26.17 -7.31 10.61
C ASP A 403 -25.74 -5.89 11.07
N LEU A 404 -26.32 -4.85 10.47
CA LEU A 404 -26.13 -3.48 10.93
C LEU A 404 -26.90 -3.18 12.21
N LEU A 405 -27.96 -3.93 12.50
CA LEU A 405 -28.94 -3.64 13.55
C LEU A 405 -28.54 -4.18 14.92
N VAL A 406 -29.10 -3.56 15.97
CA VAL A 406 -29.23 -4.19 17.30
C VAL A 406 -30.37 -5.19 17.20
N ALA A 407 -30.04 -6.45 16.86
CA ALA A 407 -31.01 -7.47 16.49
C ALA A 407 -32.14 -7.66 17.54
N LYS A 408 -31.80 -7.66 18.85
CA LYS A 408 -32.76 -7.85 19.95
C LYS A 408 -33.87 -6.80 20.01
N ASP A 409 -33.63 -5.60 19.51
CA ASP A 409 -34.57 -4.49 19.58
C ASP A 409 -35.46 -4.41 18.32
N VAL A 410 -35.01 -4.99 17.20
CA VAL A 410 -35.66 -4.84 15.90
C VAL A 410 -36.23 -6.16 15.37
N LEU A 411 -35.53 -7.27 15.58
CA LEU A 411 -35.92 -8.58 15.07
C LEU A 411 -36.68 -9.41 16.14
N ARG A 412 -37.63 -10.25 15.69
CA ARG A 412 -38.24 -11.28 16.53
C ARG A 412 -37.23 -12.41 16.81
N HIS A 413 -37.50 -13.17 17.86
CA HIS A 413 -36.67 -14.33 18.21
C HIS A 413 -36.61 -15.34 17.03
N GLY A 414 -35.43 -15.83 16.68
CA GLY A 414 -35.22 -16.75 15.55
C GLY A 414 -35.28 -16.13 14.16
N ALA A 415 -35.63 -14.84 14.03
CA ALA A 415 -35.75 -14.18 12.72
C ALA A 415 -34.40 -14.07 11.96
N LYS A 416 -33.30 -13.83 12.69
CA LYS A 416 -31.98 -13.74 12.08
C LYS A 416 -31.54 -15.08 11.46
N GLU A 417 -31.73 -16.16 12.18
CA GLU A 417 -31.44 -17.52 11.76
C GLU A 417 -32.30 -17.89 10.52
N THR A 418 -33.58 -17.54 10.54
CA THR A 418 -34.50 -17.74 9.40
C THR A 418 -34.03 -16.99 8.15
N ILE A 419 -33.65 -15.71 8.29
CA ILE A 419 -33.15 -14.88 7.18
C ILE A 419 -31.85 -15.48 6.59
N LEU A 420 -30.92 -15.87 7.45
CA LEU A 420 -29.64 -16.45 7.00
C LEU A 420 -29.84 -17.77 6.29
N ALA A 421 -30.69 -18.67 6.83
CA ALA A 421 -30.99 -19.95 6.18
C ALA A 421 -31.63 -19.73 4.80
N LYS A 422 -32.69 -18.93 4.71
CA LYS A 422 -33.37 -18.65 3.44
C LYS A 422 -32.51 -17.89 2.42
N SER A 423 -31.52 -17.14 2.87
CA SER A 423 -30.60 -16.42 1.97
C SER A 423 -29.66 -17.33 1.16
N THR A 424 -29.53 -18.59 1.52
CA THR A 424 -28.72 -19.61 0.83
C THR A 424 -29.56 -20.55 -0.04
N GLU A 425 -30.87 -20.47 0.01
CA GLU A 425 -31.80 -21.30 -0.75
C GLU A 425 -31.96 -20.82 -2.21
N ARG A 426 -32.58 -21.66 -3.06
CA ARG A 426 -32.90 -21.32 -4.46
C ARG A 426 -33.77 -20.06 -4.62
N LEU A 427 -34.57 -19.74 -3.61
CA LEU A 427 -35.49 -18.58 -3.60
C LEU A 427 -34.86 -17.32 -2.99
N ALA A 428 -33.56 -17.33 -2.68
CA ALA A 428 -32.85 -16.21 -2.03
C ALA A 428 -33.00 -14.87 -2.76
N ASP A 429 -33.13 -14.89 -4.07
CA ASP A 429 -33.22 -13.70 -4.94
C ASP A 429 -34.68 -13.29 -5.27
N PHE A 430 -35.68 -13.96 -4.69
CA PHE A 430 -37.09 -13.56 -4.83
C PHE A 430 -37.48 -12.56 -3.74
N PRO A 431 -38.38 -11.60 -4.05
CA PRO A 431 -38.90 -10.66 -3.07
C PRO A 431 -39.64 -11.38 -1.94
N VAL A 432 -39.39 -10.95 -0.70
CA VAL A 432 -40.09 -11.47 0.48
C VAL A 432 -41.43 -10.77 0.60
N ALA A 433 -42.49 -11.53 0.82
CA ALA A 433 -43.83 -10.95 0.96
C ALA A 433 -43.92 -10.07 2.23
N SER A 434 -44.73 -8.99 2.19
CA SER A 434 -44.93 -8.09 3.33
C SER A 434 -45.35 -8.82 4.60
N ALA A 435 -46.20 -9.85 4.49
CA ALA A 435 -46.64 -10.66 5.63
C ALA A 435 -45.48 -11.43 6.30
N GLU A 436 -44.55 -11.96 5.47
CA GLU A 436 -43.35 -12.63 6.00
C GLU A 436 -42.42 -11.63 6.69
N ILE A 437 -42.21 -10.44 6.10
CA ILE A 437 -41.38 -9.38 6.72
C ILE A 437 -41.98 -8.98 8.08
N ARG A 438 -43.32 -8.82 8.18
CA ARG A 438 -44.00 -8.56 9.47
C ARG A 438 -43.76 -9.65 10.51
N GLY A 439 -43.62 -10.89 10.06
CA GLY A 439 -43.27 -12.02 10.93
C GLY A 439 -41.83 -11.98 11.48
N LEU A 440 -40.91 -11.29 10.77
CA LEU A 440 -39.51 -11.21 11.14
C LEU A 440 -39.16 -10.03 12.05
N PHE A 441 -39.87 -8.90 11.90
CA PHE A 441 -39.58 -7.68 12.62
C PHE A 441 -40.58 -7.46 13.80
N ARG A 442 -40.08 -6.90 14.90
CA ARG A 442 -40.91 -6.47 16.03
C ARG A 442 -41.64 -5.16 15.74
N ASP A 443 -41.00 -4.30 14.96
CA ASP A 443 -41.45 -2.96 14.65
C ASP A 443 -42.00 -2.93 13.21
N GLU A 444 -43.28 -2.58 13.07
CA GLU A 444 -43.95 -2.43 11.78
C GLU A 444 -43.33 -1.34 10.91
N SER A 445 -42.54 -0.43 11.49
CA SER A 445 -41.84 0.62 10.74
C SER A 445 -40.86 0.07 9.70
N ALA A 446 -40.32 -1.15 9.91
CA ALA A 446 -39.48 -1.82 8.92
C ALA A 446 -40.27 -2.19 7.64
N VAL A 447 -41.48 -2.71 7.83
CA VAL A 447 -42.36 -3.07 6.70
C VAL A 447 -42.83 -1.83 5.97
N ALA A 448 -43.28 -0.81 6.72
CA ALA A 448 -43.71 0.46 6.17
C ALA A 448 -42.58 1.16 5.37
N LEU A 449 -41.33 1.08 5.86
CA LEU A 449 -40.17 1.56 5.13
C LEU A 449 -40.00 0.85 3.79
N GLY A 450 -40.02 -0.49 3.79
CA GLY A 450 -39.89 -1.28 2.57
C GLY A 450 -40.99 -0.96 1.55
N GLU A 451 -42.24 -0.96 1.98
CA GLU A 451 -43.39 -0.64 1.14
C GLU A 451 -43.35 0.79 0.64
N SER A 452 -42.94 1.76 1.46
CA SER A 452 -42.81 3.15 1.05
C SER A 452 -41.74 3.36 -0.03
N MET A 453 -40.64 2.56 0.00
CA MET A 453 -39.58 2.64 -0.97
C MET A 453 -39.98 2.06 -2.36
N THR A 454 -40.85 1.04 -2.39
CA THR A 454 -41.27 0.42 -3.65
C THR A 454 -42.20 1.29 -4.49
N GLY A 455 -42.98 2.16 -3.87
CA GLY A 455 -44.01 3.00 -4.54
C GLY A 455 -43.57 4.41 -4.94
N ARG A 456 -42.36 4.82 -4.61
CA ARG A 456 -41.92 6.20 -4.82
C ARG A 456 -41.13 6.37 -6.11
N GLY A 457 -41.55 7.34 -6.94
CA GLY A 457 -40.76 7.79 -8.09
C GLY A 457 -39.47 8.55 -7.70
N ASP A 458 -39.39 9.11 -6.47
CA ASP A 458 -38.21 9.79 -5.94
C ASP A 458 -37.41 8.87 -5.00
N TRP A 459 -36.48 8.15 -5.59
CA TRP A 459 -35.57 7.27 -4.85
C TRP A 459 -34.66 8.05 -3.86
N ARG A 460 -34.37 9.34 -4.09
CA ARG A 460 -33.55 10.15 -3.16
C ARG A 460 -34.25 10.36 -1.83
N SER A 461 -35.56 10.61 -1.85
CA SER A 461 -36.36 10.67 -0.62
C SER A 461 -36.38 9.35 0.10
N ALA A 462 -36.56 8.24 -0.63
CA ALA A 462 -36.54 6.89 -0.06
C ALA A 462 -35.20 6.54 0.62
N VAL A 463 -34.08 6.94 0.02
CA VAL A 463 -32.73 6.77 0.60
C VAL A 463 -32.57 7.60 1.90
N ARG A 464 -33.12 8.81 1.96
CA ARG A 464 -33.11 9.63 3.18
C ARG A 464 -33.93 9.00 4.29
N ASP A 465 -35.11 8.50 3.97
CA ASP A 465 -36.00 7.84 4.95
C ASP A 465 -35.36 6.57 5.51
N ALA A 466 -34.74 5.76 4.63
CA ALA A 466 -34.00 4.57 5.04
C ALA A 466 -32.82 4.92 5.97
N HIS A 467 -32.10 5.99 5.66
CA HIS A 467 -31.02 6.50 6.51
C HIS A 467 -31.54 6.95 7.89
N GLN A 468 -32.64 7.72 7.94
CA GLN A 468 -33.24 8.17 9.20
C GLN A 468 -33.72 6.99 10.03
N TRP A 469 -34.29 5.98 9.39
CA TRP A 469 -34.77 4.78 10.06
C TRP A 469 -33.66 3.94 10.66
N ILE A 470 -32.51 3.76 9.94
CA ILE A 470 -31.45 2.84 10.36
C ILE A 470 -30.52 3.42 11.42
N ILE A 471 -30.21 4.73 11.39
CA ILE A 471 -29.23 5.36 12.28
C ILE A 471 -29.47 5.06 13.77
N PRO A 472 -30.67 5.23 14.34
CA PRO A 472 -30.92 4.96 15.77
C PRO A 472 -30.88 3.46 16.12
N ARG A 473 -30.91 2.58 15.11
CA ARG A 473 -30.98 1.11 15.25
C ARG A 473 -29.64 0.41 15.02
N LEU A 474 -28.57 1.16 14.77
CA LEU A 474 -27.24 0.59 14.48
C LEU A 474 -26.61 -0.07 15.69
N SER A 475 -26.05 -1.26 15.49
CA SER A 475 -25.32 -2.02 16.52
C SER A 475 -23.98 -1.39 16.93
N ARG A 476 -23.38 -0.57 16.06
CA ARG A 476 -22.10 0.13 16.32
C ARG A 476 -22.16 1.57 15.84
N ARG A 477 -21.79 2.53 16.70
CA ARG A 477 -21.74 3.96 16.35
C ARG A 477 -20.76 4.27 15.20
N THR A 478 -19.65 3.54 15.13
CA THR A 478 -18.64 3.72 14.07
C THR A 478 -19.16 3.41 12.67
N VAL A 479 -20.17 2.56 12.54
CA VAL A 479 -20.83 2.25 11.25
C VAL A 479 -21.68 3.42 10.77
N GLY A 480 -22.19 4.25 11.68
CA GLY A 480 -23.02 5.40 11.34
C GLY A 480 -22.34 6.39 10.41
N THR A 481 -21.06 6.70 10.64
CA THR A 481 -20.31 7.61 9.77
C THR A 481 -20.13 7.06 8.34
N SER A 482 -19.93 5.74 8.21
CA SER A 482 -19.83 5.08 6.92
C SER A 482 -21.17 5.03 6.18
N ILE A 483 -22.28 4.89 6.91
CA ILE A 483 -23.64 4.93 6.33
C ILE A 483 -23.99 6.35 5.85
N VAL A 484 -23.66 7.38 6.64
CA VAL A 484 -23.83 8.79 6.21
C VAL A 484 -23.08 9.04 4.92
N PHE A 485 -21.86 8.55 4.82
CA PHE A 485 -21.06 8.69 3.62
C PHE A 485 -21.64 7.88 2.44
N ALA A 486 -22.06 6.63 2.67
CA ALA A 486 -22.71 5.82 1.64
C ALA A 486 -24.01 6.46 1.11
N ARG A 487 -24.80 7.08 2.00
CA ARG A 487 -25.97 7.88 1.61
C ARG A 487 -25.60 9.04 0.70
N ALA A 488 -24.60 9.82 1.10
CA ALA A 488 -24.17 10.99 0.30
C ALA A 488 -23.69 10.59 -1.11
N ILE A 489 -23.01 9.44 -1.22
CA ILE A 489 -22.61 8.88 -2.52
C ILE A 489 -23.84 8.48 -3.35
N LEU A 490 -24.79 7.78 -2.74
CA LEU A 490 -26.03 7.37 -3.43
C LEU A 490 -26.82 8.57 -3.93
N GLU A 491 -27.03 9.59 -3.10
CA GLU A 491 -27.76 10.81 -3.48
C GLU A 491 -27.14 11.50 -4.69
N ARG A 492 -25.83 11.37 -4.85
CA ARG A 492 -25.07 12.06 -5.90
C ARG A 492 -24.86 11.21 -7.16
N PHE A 493 -24.46 9.96 -7.00
CA PHE A 493 -24.03 9.08 -8.09
C PHE A 493 -24.97 7.90 -8.34
N GLY A 494 -26.05 7.77 -7.56
CA GLY A 494 -26.93 6.61 -7.60
C GLY A 494 -26.22 5.32 -7.12
N VAL A 495 -26.79 4.16 -7.46
CA VAL A 495 -26.28 2.84 -7.03
C VAL A 495 -24.88 2.57 -7.59
N GLY A 496 -24.57 3.04 -8.79
CA GLY A 496 -23.25 2.91 -9.41
C GLY A 496 -22.14 3.46 -8.53
N GLY A 497 -22.35 4.59 -7.85
CA GLY A 497 -21.35 5.19 -6.98
C GLY A 497 -20.88 4.31 -5.81
N LEU A 498 -21.68 3.34 -5.37
CA LEU A 498 -21.31 2.37 -4.34
C LEU A 498 -20.82 1.03 -4.89
N ARG A 499 -21.19 0.67 -6.12
CA ARG A 499 -20.82 -0.61 -6.75
C ARG A 499 -19.55 -0.53 -7.56
N ASP A 500 -19.34 0.59 -8.24
CA ASP A 500 -18.21 0.78 -9.12
C ASP A 500 -16.94 1.04 -8.31
N ARG A 501 -15.81 0.64 -8.89
CA ARG A 501 -14.51 0.93 -8.29
C ARG A 501 -14.30 2.45 -8.23
N PRO A 502 -13.99 3.03 -7.06
CA PRO A 502 -13.72 4.45 -6.93
C PRO A 502 -12.62 4.91 -7.88
N LYS A 503 -12.82 6.07 -8.53
CA LYS A 503 -11.81 6.72 -9.37
C LYS A 503 -10.87 7.63 -8.56
N VAL A 504 -11.12 7.79 -7.27
CA VAL A 504 -10.30 8.59 -6.34
C VAL A 504 -9.55 7.67 -5.41
N PHE A 505 -8.22 7.80 -5.41
CA PHE A 505 -7.33 7.05 -4.53
C PHE A 505 -6.71 7.99 -3.51
N VAL A 506 -6.68 7.61 -2.23
CA VAL A 506 -6.12 8.42 -1.15
C VAL A 506 -5.14 7.59 -0.32
N GLY A 507 -3.95 8.14 -0.03
CA GLY A 507 -2.96 7.43 0.76
C GLY A 507 -1.61 8.15 0.83
N THR A 508 -0.62 7.49 1.41
CA THR A 508 0.76 7.98 1.40
C THR A 508 1.46 7.66 0.07
N VAL A 509 2.52 8.40 -0.25
CA VAL A 509 3.38 8.11 -1.41
C VAL A 509 3.87 6.66 -1.38
N HIS A 510 4.23 6.14 -0.19
CA HIS A 510 4.65 4.74 0.00
C HIS A 510 3.55 3.74 -0.40
N SER A 511 2.29 4.04 -0.05
CA SER A 511 1.15 3.15 -0.37
C SER A 511 0.85 3.08 -1.86
N PHE A 512 1.32 4.06 -2.63
CA PHE A 512 1.10 4.17 -4.09
C PHE A 512 2.33 3.77 -4.92
N LYS A 513 3.34 3.15 -4.30
CA LYS A 513 4.45 2.61 -5.07
C LYS A 513 3.93 1.56 -6.07
N GLY A 514 4.32 1.69 -7.35
CA GLY A 514 3.78 0.85 -8.43
C GLY A 514 2.46 1.34 -9.04
N ALA A 515 1.66 2.12 -8.31
CA ALA A 515 0.38 2.65 -8.80
C ALA A 515 0.53 3.84 -9.76
N GLU A 516 -0.58 4.24 -10.42
CA GLU A 516 -0.65 5.40 -11.30
C GLU A 516 -2.07 5.97 -11.35
N ALA A 517 -2.20 7.25 -11.67
CA ALA A 517 -3.47 7.91 -11.94
C ALA A 517 -3.29 8.99 -13.02
N ASP A 518 -4.40 9.40 -13.64
CA ASP A 518 -4.35 10.47 -14.64
C ASP A 518 -3.96 11.78 -14.00
N ASP A 519 -4.56 12.12 -12.86
CA ASP A 519 -4.32 13.31 -12.09
C ASP A 519 -3.77 12.97 -10.71
N VAL A 520 -2.69 13.62 -10.32
CA VAL A 520 -2.05 13.40 -9.03
C VAL A 520 -2.01 14.69 -8.22
N HIS A 521 -2.52 14.64 -7.01
CA HIS A 521 -2.44 15.68 -6.00
C HIS A 521 -1.38 15.30 -4.98
N LEU A 522 -0.25 16.02 -4.94
CA LEU A 522 0.89 15.74 -4.08
C LEU A 522 1.04 16.86 -3.05
N PHE A 523 0.89 16.52 -1.77
CA PHE A 523 1.18 17.43 -0.67
C PHE A 523 2.68 17.51 -0.41
N SER A 524 3.21 18.72 -0.34
CA SER A 524 4.65 18.97 -0.16
C SER A 524 5.10 18.97 1.30
N GLU A 525 4.20 18.73 2.24
CA GLU A 525 4.49 18.69 3.68
C GLU A 525 5.30 17.45 4.04
N LEU A 526 6.33 17.63 4.87
CA LEU A 526 7.16 16.54 5.37
C LEU A 526 6.47 15.84 6.55
N SER A 527 6.70 14.54 6.70
CA SER A 527 6.35 13.83 7.92
C SER A 527 7.19 14.31 9.10
N GLY A 528 6.65 14.22 10.33
CA GLY A 528 7.40 14.56 11.54
C GLY A 528 8.74 13.80 11.61
N ALA A 529 8.72 12.49 11.30
CA ALA A 529 9.94 11.68 11.28
C ALA A 529 11.00 12.17 10.27
N ALA A 530 10.59 12.65 9.10
CA ALA A 530 11.52 13.24 8.13
C ALA A 530 12.12 14.56 8.64
N VAL A 531 11.30 15.42 9.27
CA VAL A 531 11.75 16.68 9.86
C VAL A 531 12.76 16.42 10.98
N ASP A 532 12.47 15.47 11.86
CA ASP A 532 13.34 15.11 12.98
C ASP A 532 14.66 14.49 12.48
N GLY A 533 14.60 13.63 11.48
CA GLY A 533 15.78 13.05 10.84
C GLY A 533 16.70 14.09 10.19
N ILE A 534 16.14 15.12 9.55
CA ILE A 534 16.92 16.22 8.96
C ILE A 534 17.57 17.10 10.04
N ARG A 535 16.89 17.31 11.19
CA ARG A 535 17.35 18.23 12.25
C ARG A 535 18.39 17.66 13.17
N GLY A 536 18.44 16.37 13.36
CA GLY A 536 19.32 15.77 14.37
C GLY A 536 19.58 14.28 14.17
N GLY A 537 19.27 13.75 13.01
CA GLY A 537 19.49 12.34 12.67
C GLY A 537 20.99 12.02 12.48
N HIS A 538 21.34 10.76 12.68
CA HIS A 538 22.71 10.26 12.50
C HIS A 538 23.14 10.24 11.02
N ASP A 539 22.17 10.23 10.09
CA ASP A 539 22.38 10.17 8.65
C ASP A 539 21.47 11.18 7.93
N VAL A 540 21.85 12.46 8.08
CA VAL A 540 21.09 13.60 7.52
C VAL A 540 21.09 13.53 5.98
N GLU A 541 22.21 13.14 5.36
CA GLU A 541 22.34 13.06 3.90
C GLU A 541 21.40 12.01 3.32
N GLU A 542 21.35 10.80 3.90
CA GLU A 542 20.43 9.76 3.47
C GLU A 542 18.96 10.16 3.72
N THR A 543 18.67 10.81 4.86
CA THR A 543 17.31 11.32 5.12
C THR A 543 16.87 12.33 4.06
N ILE A 544 17.75 13.26 3.68
CA ILE A 544 17.48 14.22 2.61
C ILE A 544 17.29 13.51 1.27
N ALA A 545 18.17 12.55 0.94
CA ALA A 545 18.06 11.77 -0.28
C ALA A 545 16.74 10.95 -0.33
N ALA A 546 16.34 10.35 0.80
CA ALA A 546 15.07 9.62 0.93
C ALA A 546 13.85 10.54 0.74
N VAL A 547 13.88 11.76 1.27
CA VAL A 547 12.85 12.78 1.00
C VAL A 547 12.79 13.10 -0.48
N HIS A 548 13.93 13.31 -1.15
CA HIS A 548 13.95 13.58 -2.60
C HIS A 548 13.37 12.42 -3.40
N ARG A 549 13.73 11.19 -3.09
CA ARG A 549 13.15 9.99 -3.72
C ARG A 549 11.65 9.88 -3.48
N THR A 550 11.18 10.21 -2.27
CA THR A 550 9.73 10.20 -1.96
C THR A 550 8.96 11.15 -2.87
N PHE A 551 9.42 12.38 -3.04
CA PHE A 551 8.75 13.34 -3.94
C PHE A 551 8.89 12.96 -5.41
N TYR A 552 10.02 12.41 -5.82
CA TYR A 552 10.20 11.88 -7.18
C TYR A 552 9.20 10.75 -7.48
N VAL A 553 9.04 9.80 -6.56
CA VAL A 553 8.04 8.74 -6.69
C VAL A 553 6.64 9.33 -6.77
N GLY A 554 6.29 10.26 -5.86
CA GLY A 554 4.98 10.91 -5.84
C GLY A 554 4.65 11.62 -7.15
N MET A 555 5.54 12.44 -7.67
CA MET A 555 5.37 13.17 -8.94
C MET A 555 5.15 12.22 -10.11
N THR A 556 5.93 11.15 -10.18
CA THR A 556 5.95 10.22 -11.33
C THR A 556 4.80 9.21 -11.34
N ARG A 557 3.83 9.33 -10.43
CA ARG A 557 2.55 8.59 -10.49
C ARG A 557 1.58 9.19 -11.51
N ALA A 558 1.78 10.44 -11.93
CA ALA A 558 0.87 11.15 -12.82
C ALA A 558 1.03 10.73 -14.30
N ARG A 559 -0.10 10.45 -14.94
CA ARG A 559 -0.20 10.15 -16.37
C ARG A 559 -0.50 11.40 -17.20
N SER A 560 -1.08 12.44 -16.59
CA SER A 560 -1.51 13.65 -17.31
C SER A 560 -1.21 14.92 -16.54
N ARG A 561 -1.73 15.08 -15.33
CA ARG A 561 -1.61 16.31 -14.55
C ARG A 561 -1.04 16.05 -13.17
N LEU A 562 -0.14 16.91 -12.74
CA LEU A 562 0.40 16.95 -11.38
C LEU A 562 0.01 18.27 -10.71
N PHE A 563 -0.66 18.19 -9.57
CA PHE A 563 -0.96 19.31 -8.69
C PHE A 563 -0.10 19.21 -7.44
N VAL A 564 0.78 20.18 -7.24
CA VAL A 564 1.63 20.25 -6.04
C VAL A 564 1.01 21.24 -5.06
N HIS A 565 0.61 20.74 -3.89
CA HIS A 565 -0.01 21.55 -2.85
C HIS A 565 1.03 21.94 -1.81
N GLY A 566 1.13 23.25 -1.54
CA GLY A 566 1.97 23.79 -0.49
C GLY A 566 1.44 23.43 0.90
N THR A 567 2.23 23.76 1.90
CA THR A 567 1.90 23.55 3.33
C THR A 567 1.40 24.85 3.97
N SER A 568 0.57 24.73 5.00
CA SER A 568 0.18 25.88 5.86
C SER A 568 1.29 26.28 6.83
N SER A 569 2.29 25.43 7.02
CA SER A 569 3.43 25.67 7.90
C SER A 569 4.51 26.47 7.21
N ARG A 570 4.86 27.65 7.76
CA ARG A 570 6.01 28.44 7.30
C ARG A 570 7.35 27.68 7.40
N ARG A 571 7.39 26.61 8.19
CA ARG A 571 8.61 25.80 8.41
C ARG A 571 8.90 24.80 7.28
N ASP A 572 7.87 24.42 6.49
CA ASP A 572 7.99 23.38 5.45
C ASP A 572 7.84 23.93 4.02
N SER A 573 7.86 25.27 3.85
CA SER A 573 7.75 25.93 2.54
C SER A 573 8.89 25.57 1.59
N SER A 574 10.02 25.03 2.10
CA SER A 574 11.23 24.78 1.32
C SER A 574 11.02 23.76 0.16
N ILE A 575 10.28 22.67 0.39
CA ILE A 575 10.04 21.65 -0.65
C ILE A 575 9.17 22.22 -1.78
N TYR A 576 8.06 22.88 -1.42
CA TYR A 576 7.17 23.52 -2.40
C TYR A 576 7.89 24.58 -3.22
N ASP A 577 8.67 25.45 -2.55
CA ASP A 577 9.40 26.52 -3.21
C ASP A 577 10.51 26.00 -4.13
N VAL A 578 11.21 24.93 -3.71
CA VAL A 578 12.21 24.29 -4.54
C VAL A 578 11.57 23.66 -5.79
N LEU A 579 10.48 22.93 -5.64
CA LEU A 579 9.76 22.33 -6.78
C LEU A 579 9.24 23.42 -7.73
N ARG A 580 8.69 24.52 -7.19
CA ARG A 580 8.20 25.66 -7.98
C ARG A 580 9.32 26.36 -8.76
N LYS A 581 10.46 26.58 -8.14
CA LYS A 581 11.66 27.17 -8.80
C LYS A 581 12.20 26.27 -9.90
N ILE A 582 12.28 24.95 -9.63
CA ILE A 582 12.75 23.95 -10.61
C ILE A 582 11.86 23.94 -11.86
N ARG A 583 10.54 24.05 -11.72
CA ARG A 583 9.63 24.13 -12.88
C ARG A 583 9.98 25.28 -13.83
N ASN A 584 10.32 26.43 -13.24
CA ASN A 584 10.51 27.66 -14.02
C ASN A 584 11.92 27.81 -14.61
N ALA A 585 12.87 26.98 -14.21
CA ALA A 585 14.22 27.01 -14.74
C ALA A 585 14.27 26.43 -16.18
N ALA A 586 14.69 27.22 -17.15
CA ALA A 586 14.98 26.71 -18.49
C ALA A 586 16.11 25.70 -18.41
N ILE A 587 15.98 24.52 -19.05
CA ILE A 587 17.08 23.60 -19.27
C ILE A 587 17.42 23.62 -20.76
N PRO A 588 18.70 23.72 -21.14
CA PRO A 588 19.15 23.22 -22.41
C PRO A 588 18.92 21.70 -22.43
N ILE A 589 18.10 21.23 -23.35
CA ILE A 589 17.98 19.81 -23.68
C ILE A 589 19.25 19.46 -24.43
N ALA A 590 20.16 18.70 -23.79
CA ALA A 590 21.29 18.09 -24.46
C ALA A 590 20.89 16.74 -25.05
#